data_e1c8fefa63ce50043cfcf3ec2045a3b0
#
_entry.id   e1c8fefa63ce50043cfcf3ec2045a3b0
#
_cell.length_a   1.000
_cell.length_b   1.000
_cell.length_c   1.000
_cell.angle_alpha   90.00
_cell.angle_beta   90.00
_cell.angle_gamma   90.00
#
_symmetry.space_group_name_H-M   'P 1'
#
loop_
_entity.id
_entity.type
_entity.pdbx_description
1 polymer ?
#
loop_
_entity_poly.entity_id
_entity_poly.type
_entity_poly.pdbx_seq_one_letter_code
_entity_poly.pdbx_strand_id
1 'polypeptide(L)'
;MQAIGTIFVVTSTYPNLTDAQRSASELVKRGLSRCAQVKGAVTAYYEWQGEFSEAEEYVVDFKVSEVKHHEFYAAFMELHPYDVPQYYWSEVKASPHYAEWVNTPLVHEDQ
;
A
#
# COMPACT_ATOMS: atom_id res chain seq x y z
N MET A 1 20.36 -12.21 14.86
CA MET A 1 19.21 -12.65 14.09
C MET A 1 19.70 -13.40 12.86
N GLN A 2 19.27 -14.62 12.75
CA GLN A 2 19.80 -15.48 11.72
C GLN A 2 19.17 -15.28 10.37
N ALA A 3 17.86 -15.20 10.33
CA ALA A 3 17.14 -15.13 9.09
C ALA A 3 16.41 -13.81 9.03
N ILE A 4 16.49 -13.16 7.88
CA ILE A 4 15.84 -11.91 7.63
C ILE A 4 15.10 -12.07 6.33
N GLY A 5 13.83 -11.70 6.34
CA GLY A 5 13.06 -11.74 5.12
C GLY A 5 12.97 -10.38 4.50
N THR A 6 12.58 -10.37 3.25
CA THR A 6 12.35 -9.13 2.51
C THR A 6 10.86 -9.00 2.24
N ILE A 7 10.32 -7.82 2.48
CA ILE A 7 8.94 -7.51 2.13
C ILE A 7 8.93 -6.23 1.32
N PHE A 8 7.85 -6.00 0.60
CA PHE A 8 7.67 -4.73 -0.10
C PHE A 8 6.77 -3.83 0.72
N VAL A 9 7.13 -2.55 0.77
CA VAL A 9 6.25 -1.53 1.34
C VAL A 9 5.86 -0.62 0.20
N VAL A 10 4.59 -0.65 -0.19
CA VAL A 10 4.05 0.19 -1.24
C VAL A 10 3.46 1.42 -0.58
N THR A 11 3.84 2.59 -1.05
CA THR A 11 3.37 3.85 -0.46
C THR A 11 2.55 4.63 -1.48
N SER A 12 1.39 5.08 -1.05
CA SER A 12 0.53 5.90 -1.88
C SER A 12 -0.12 6.99 -1.04
N THR A 13 -0.77 7.92 -1.72
CA THR A 13 -1.49 9.02 -1.06
C THR A 13 -2.89 9.11 -1.62
N TYR A 14 -3.79 9.63 -0.81
CA TYR A 14 -5.21 9.74 -1.15
C TYR A 14 -5.71 11.13 -0.80
N PRO A 15 -6.69 11.64 -1.55
CA PRO A 15 -7.18 13.00 -1.32
C PRO A 15 -7.98 13.17 -0.05
N ASN A 16 -8.53 12.08 0.50
CA ASN A 16 -9.32 12.17 1.72
C ASN A 16 -9.22 10.86 2.47
N LEU A 17 -9.63 10.91 3.72
CA LEU A 17 -9.51 9.76 4.61
C LEU A 17 -10.39 8.60 4.18
N THR A 18 -11.58 8.88 3.70
CA THR A 18 -12.51 7.84 3.28
C THR A 18 -11.93 6.98 2.16
N ASP A 19 -11.35 7.61 1.15
CA ASP A 19 -10.75 6.87 0.05
C ASP A 19 -9.55 6.04 0.52
N ALA A 20 -8.74 6.63 1.40
CA ALA A 20 -7.59 5.90 1.95
C ALA A 20 -8.05 4.67 2.72
N GLN A 21 -9.06 4.83 3.57
CA GLN A 21 -9.57 3.71 4.37
C GLN A 21 -10.20 2.65 3.49
N ARG A 22 -10.93 3.06 2.45
CA ARG A 22 -11.56 2.09 1.55
C ARG A 22 -10.53 1.26 0.83
N SER A 23 -9.52 1.89 0.23
CA SER A 23 -8.47 1.14 -0.45
C SER A 23 -7.72 0.23 0.51
N ALA A 24 -7.36 0.75 1.68
CA ALA A 24 -6.61 -0.04 2.65
C ALA A 24 -7.39 -1.27 3.08
N SER A 25 -8.65 -1.09 3.46
CA SER A 25 -9.45 -2.21 3.96
C SER A 25 -9.74 -3.21 2.85
N GLU A 26 -10.04 -2.71 1.66
CA GLU A 26 -10.41 -3.60 0.56
C GLU A 26 -9.24 -4.45 0.12
N LEU A 27 -8.06 -3.87 -0.01
CA LEU A 27 -6.90 -4.61 -0.49
C LEU A 27 -6.44 -5.64 0.53
N VAL A 28 -6.60 -5.35 1.82
CA VAL A 28 -6.31 -6.34 2.85
C VAL A 28 -7.34 -7.46 2.84
N LYS A 29 -8.62 -7.11 2.73
CA LYS A 29 -9.68 -8.12 2.72
C LYS A 29 -9.55 -9.06 1.53
N ARG A 30 -9.07 -8.57 0.40
CA ARG A 30 -8.88 -9.41 -0.78
C ARG A 30 -7.62 -10.28 -0.69
N GLY A 31 -6.83 -10.11 0.37
CA GLY A 31 -5.62 -10.90 0.55
C GLY A 31 -4.46 -10.44 -0.30
N LEU A 32 -4.52 -9.24 -0.86
CA LEU A 32 -3.46 -8.73 -1.73
C LEU A 32 -2.41 -7.96 -0.96
N SER A 33 -2.77 -7.42 0.20
CA SER A 33 -1.84 -6.81 1.12
C SER A 33 -2.07 -7.43 2.48
N ARG A 34 -1.00 -7.80 3.17
CA ARG A 34 -1.16 -8.43 4.46
C ARG A 34 -1.54 -7.41 5.53
N CYS A 35 -1.09 -6.19 5.35
CA CYS A 35 -1.30 -5.12 6.32
C CYS A 35 -1.28 -3.80 5.59
N ALA A 36 -2.15 -2.89 5.98
CA ALA A 36 -2.14 -1.53 5.45
C ALA A 36 -2.27 -0.57 6.61
N GLN A 37 -1.43 0.45 6.61
CA GLN A 37 -1.44 1.45 7.67
C GLN A 37 -1.79 2.78 7.05
N VAL A 38 -2.89 3.37 7.52
CA VAL A 38 -3.32 4.69 7.08
C VAL A 38 -2.72 5.69 8.04
N LYS A 39 -1.84 6.53 7.52
CA LYS A 39 -1.19 7.54 8.33
C LYS A 39 -1.94 8.85 8.23
N GLY A 40 -1.66 9.74 9.14
CA GLY A 40 -2.33 11.02 9.17
C GLY A 40 -2.06 11.84 7.93
N ALA A 41 -2.69 13.00 7.87
CA ALA A 41 -2.57 13.87 6.73
C ALA A 41 -1.18 14.47 6.64
N VAL A 42 -0.73 14.67 5.42
CA VAL A 42 0.48 15.41 5.11
C VAL A 42 0.09 16.54 4.19
N THR A 43 0.88 17.61 4.19
CA THR A 43 0.70 18.67 3.20
C THR A 43 1.64 18.40 2.05
N ALA A 44 1.09 18.26 0.86
CA ALA A 44 1.87 17.99 -0.33
C ALA A 44 1.96 19.25 -1.18
N TYR A 45 3.16 19.54 -1.66
CA TYR A 45 3.39 20.65 -2.57
C TYR A 45 3.87 20.03 -3.87
N TYR A 46 3.22 20.38 -4.98
CA TYR A 46 3.58 19.75 -6.24
C TYR A 46 3.17 20.63 -7.41
N GLU A 47 3.68 20.25 -8.55
CA GLU A 47 3.35 20.92 -9.79
C GLU A 47 2.67 19.88 -10.69
N TRP A 48 1.55 20.28 -11.28
CA TRP A 48 0.80 19.39 -12.16
C TRP A 48 0.39 20.19 -13.38
N GLN A 49 0.85 19.78 -14.55
CA GLN A 49 0.51 20.42 -15.82
C GLN A 49 0.79 21.92 -15.78
N GLY A 50 1.92 22.28 -15.21
CA GLY A 50 2.35 23.67 -15.16
C GLY A 50 1.78 24.50 -14.02
N GLU A 51 0.94 23.89 -13.18
CA GLU A 51 0.30 24.62 -12.08
C GLU A 51 0.87 24.17 -10.75
N PHE A 52 1.21 25.13 -9.92
CA PHE A 52 1.62 24.82 -8.54
C PHE A 52 0.39 24.52 -7.71
N SER A 53 0.49 23.47 -6.89
CA SER A 53 -0.60 23.04 -6.03
C SER A 53 -0.11 22.74 -4.63
N GLU A 54 -1.00 22.93 -3.69
CA GLU A 54 -0.78 22.54 -2.31
C GLU A 54 -2.03 21.81 -1.86
N ALA A 55 -1.88 20.62 -1.30
CA ALA A 55 -3.02 19.82 -0.93
C ALA A 55 -2.72 19.00 0.30
N GLU A 56 -3.77 18.69 1.07
CA GLU A 56 -3.66 17.78 2.17
C GLU A 56 -3.92 16.38 1.63
N GLU A 57 -3.06 15.43 2.00
CA GLU A 57 -3.19 14.07 1.52
C GLU A 57 -3.00 13.09 2.66
N TYR A 58 -3.59 11.90 2.51
CA TYR A 58 -3.47 10.83 3.49
C TYR A 58 -2.58 9.74 2.92
N VAL A 59 -1.53 9.41 3.66
CA VAL A 59 -0.52 8.45 3.22
C VAL A 59 -0.92 7.06 3.68
N VAL A 60 -0.79 6.08 2.80
CA VAL A 60 -1.03 4.69 3.17
C VAL A 60 0.20 3.87 2.79
N ASP A 61 0.66 3.06 3.74
CA ASP A 61 1.70 2.08 3.49
C ASP A 61 1.08 0.70 3.47
N PHE A 62 1.30 -0.02 2.39
CA PHE A 62 0.82 -1.40 2.25
C PHE A 62 1.98 -2.35 2.35
N LYS A 63 1.85 -3.38 3.18
CA LYS A 63 2.88 -4.42 3.27
C LYS A 63 2.48 -5.55 2.35
N VAL A 64 3.29 -5.78 1.33
CA VAL A 64 2.93 -6.66 0.22
C VAL A 64 4.06 -7.66 -0.01
N SER A 65 3.70 -8.90 -0.32
CA SER A 65 4.69 -9.88 -0.71
C SER A 65 5.05 -9.69 -2.17
N GLU A 66 6.25 -10.11 -2.54
CA GLU A 66 6.68 -10.04 -3.92
C GLU A 66 5.74 -10.82 -4.82
N VAL A 67 5.28 -11.98 -4.35
CA VAL A 67 4.42 -12.85 -5.14
C VAL A 67 3.09 -12.18 -5.49
N LYS A 68 2.57 -11.38 -4.58
CA LYS A 68 1.27 -10.73 -4.78
C LYS A 68 1.37 -9.36 -5.42
N HIS A 69 2.57 -8.84 -5.62
CA HIS A 69 2.73 -7.44 -6.01
C HIS A 69 2.03 -7.11 -7.32
N HIS A 70 2.11 -8.01 -8.28
CA HIS A 70 1.49 -7.75 -9.58
C HIS A 70 -0.03 -7.65 -9.47
N GLU A 71 -0.65 -8.61 -8.78
CA GLU A 71 -2.09 -8.58 -8.56
C GLU A 71 -2.49 -7.38 -7.71
N PHE A 72 -1.66 -7.05 -6.72
CA PHE A 72 -1.91 -5.91 -5.87
C PHE A 72 -2.00 -4.63 -6.70
N TYR A 73 -1.03 -4.43 -7.60
CA TYR A 73 -0.99 -3.22 -8.40
C TYR A 73 -2.27 -3.06 -9.23
N ALA A 74 -2.72 -4.14 -9.86
CA ALA A 74 -3.91 -4.08 -10.70
C ALA A 74 -5.15 -3.68 -9.88
N ALA A 75 -5.32 -4.30 -8.72
CA ALA A 75 -6.46 -3.98 -7.86
C ALA A 75 -6.35 -2.58 -7.27
N PHE A 76 -5.12 -2.17 -6.91
CA PHE A 76 -4.87 -0.85 -6.40
C PHE A 76 -5.33 0.21 -7.41
N MET A 77 -4.96 0.03 -8.67
CA MET A 77 -5.32 1.00 -9.70
C MET A 77 -6.82 1.11 -9.90
N GLU A 78 -7.54 0.01 -9.76
CA GLU A 78 -8.99 0.04 -9.87
C GLU A 78 -9.64 0.85 -8.75
N LEU A 79 -9.02 0.83 -7.57
CA LEU A 79 -9.62 1.45 -6.40
C LEU A 79 -9.19 2.89 -6.16
N HIS A 80 -8.09 3.31 -6.77
CA HIS A 80 -7.57 4.65 -6.52
C HIS A 80 -8.35 5.69 -7.32
N PRO A 81 -8.69 6.83 -6.70
CA PRO A 81 -9.48 7.85 -7.41
C PRO A 81 -8.70 8.66 -8.45
N TYR A 82 -7.36 8.64 -8.41
CA TYR A 82 -6.57 9.40 -9.36
C TYR A 82 -6.24 8.59 -10.59
N ASP A 83 -6.11 9.26 -11.73
CA ASP A 83 -5.63 8.60 -12.95
C ASP A 83 -4.16 8.24 -12.83
N VAL A 84 -3.36 9.10 -12.20
CA VAL A 84 -1.94 8.87 -12.01
C VAL A 84 -1.63 8.98 -10.52
N PRO A 85 -1.91 7.93 -9.77
CA PRO A 85 -1.66 7.98 -8.33
C PRO A 85 -0.18 7.84 -8.02
N GLN A 86 0.23 8.36 -6.86
CA GLN A 86 1.55 8.05 -6.35
C GLN A 86 1.60 6.55 -6.11
N TYR A 87 2.64 5.91 -6.64
CA TYR A 87 2.83 4.48 -6.44
C TYR A 87 4.31 4.19 -6.52
N TYR A 88 4.90 3.85 -5.40
CA TYR A 88 6.28 3.39 -5.38
C TYR A 88 6.41 2.40 -4.25
N TRP A 89 7.49 1.65 -4.27
CA TRP A 89 7.70 0.68 -3.21
C TRP A 89 9.17 0.60 -2.86
N SER A 90 9.39 0.13 -1.63
CA SER A 90 10.73 -0.15 -1.15
C SER A 90 10.79 -1.62 -0.77
N GLU A 91 11.95 -2.22 -0.99
CA GLU A 91 12.23 -3.53 -0.42
C GLU A 91 12.85 -3.28 0.93
N VAL A 92 12.27 -3.86 1.98
CA VAL A 92 12.79 -3.65 3.32
C VAL A 92 13.08 -5.00 3.96
N LYS A 93 14.10 -5.02 4.80
CA LYS A 93 14.43 -6.20 5.57
C LYS A 93 13.56 -6.21 6.81
N ALA A 94 13.02 -7.37 7.13
CA ALA A 94 12.13 -7.51 8.26
C ALA A 94 12.56 -8.72 9.09
N SER A 95 12.13 -8.72 10.34
CA SER A 95 12.42 -9.86 11.20
C SER A 95 11.81 -11.12 10.60
N PRO A 96 12.37 -12.31 10.93
CA PRO A 96 11.90 -13.54 10.31
C PRO A 96 10.40 -13.79 10.47
N HIS A 97 9.89 -13.60 11.66
CA HIS A 97 8.47 -13.88 11.88
C HIS A 97 7.57 -12.90 11.17
N TYR A 98 7.95 -11.62 11.17
CA TYR A 98 7.13 -10.63 10.49
C TYR A 98 7.18 -10.82 8.98
N ALA A 99 8.37 -11.08 8.44
CA ALA A 99 8.50 -11.30 7.00
C ALA A 99 7.70 -12.52 6.57
N GLU A 100 7.74 -13.58 7.37
CA GLU A 100 6.98 -14.78 7.06
C GLU A 100 5.50 -14.47 7.05
N TRP A 101 5.03 -13.71 8.03
CA TRP A 101 3.62 -13.37 8.12
C TRP A 101 3.18 -12.55 6.91
N VAL A 102 3.96 -11.55 6.51
CA VAL A 102 3.61 -10.72 5.36
C VAL A 102 3.63 -11.55 4.07
N ASN A 103 4.60 -12.44 3.94
CA ASN A 103 4.80 -13.17 2.70
C ASN A 103 3.96 -14.44 2.58
N THR A 104 3.31 -14.86 3.65
CA THR A 104 2.47 -16.05 3.59
C THR A 104 1.13 -15.68 2.97
N PRO A 105 0.74 -16.36 1.90
CA PRO A 105 -0.55 -16.04 1.27
C PRO A 105 -1.68 -16.23 2.24
N LEU A 106 -2.65 -15.33 2.17
CA LEU A 106 -3.84 -15.45 2.95
C LEU A 106 -4.71 -16.52 2.30
N VAL A 107 -5.12 -17.51 3.08
CA VAL A 107 -5.90 -18.60 2.54
C VAL A 107 -7.35 -18.40 2.96
N HIS A 108 -8.21 -18.25 1.95
CA HIS A 108 -9.62 -18.09 2.21
C HIS A 108 -10.26 -19.41 1.89
N GLU A 109 -10.09 -20.39 2.71
CA GLU A 109 -10.69 -21.55 2.38
C GLU A 109 -11.93 -21.61 2.84
N ASP A 110 -12.47 -21.88 2.45
CA ASP A 110 -13.35 -21.99 2.84
C ASP A 110 -13.30 -22.41 3.72
N GLN A 111 -12.66 -22.02 3.99
CA GLN A 111 -12.37 -22.24 5.10
C GLN A 111 -13.49 -22.20 5.75
#